data_93658a882f73f2033b9aacbff3a0c92f
#
_entry.id   93658a882f73f2033b9aacbff3a0c92f
#
_cell.length_a   1.000
_cell.length_b   1.000
_cell.length_c   1.000
_cell.angle_alpha   90.00
_cell.angle_beta   90.00
_cell.angle_gamma   90.00
#
_symmetry.space_group_name_H-M   'P 1'
#
loop_
_entity.id
_entity.type
_entity.pdbx_description
1 polymer ?
#
loop_
_entity_poly.entity_id
_entity_poly.type
_entity_poly.pdbx_seq_one_letter_code
_entity_poly.pdbx_strand_id
1 'polypeptide(L)'
;MLMHQGIGLDAFNRLPRRKAVHALYECCNSVALAGELARARPYPSHNALFRQADGLLFALPEESVDDILQAYPKVGSRPGSVPSHAEQCSLWDHSPPVMRLLNSSARSYAEKYGFEFVTYVRAETSVSTVISAIAERMHNDTETERKAVLNELAKINRSRLERMLGPEGGYDNWA
;
A
#
# COMPACT_ATOMS: atom_id res chain seq x y z
N MET A 1 18.74 -2.52 6.67
CA MET A 1 18.90 -3.94 7.04
C MET A 1 18.06 -4.37 8.25
N LEU A 2 17.03 -3.61 8.62
CA LEU A 2 16.13 -3.92 9.76
C LEU A 2 14.68 -4.26 9.32
N MET A 3 14.45 -4.38 8.01
CA MET A 3 13.09 -4.52 7.46
C MET A 3 12.57 -5.97 7.38
N HIS A 4 13.36 -6.96 7.74
CA HIS A 4 12.92 -8.36 7.64
C HIS A 4 12.37 -8.95 8.95
N GLN A 5 12.50 -8.26 10.08
CA GLN A 5 12.12 -8.81 11.38
C GLN A 5 11.04 -8.02 12.13
N GLY A 6 10.55 -6.90 11.59
CA GLY A 6 9.65 -6.01 12.32
C GLY A 6 10.33 -5.38 13.54
N ILE A 7 10.05 -4.10 13.78
CA ILE A 7 10.68 -3.38 14.90
C ILE A 7 9.96 -3.57 16.24
N GLY A 8 8.76 -4.14 16.22
CA GLY A 8 7.89 -4.24 17.39
C GLY A 8 7.21 -2.91 17.76
N LEU A 9 6.01 -3.00 18.32
CA LEU A 9 5.21 -1.80 18.66
C LEU A 9 5.89 -0.93 19.72
N ASP A 10 6.47 -1.55 20.75
CA ASP A 10 7.13 -0.81 21.83
C ASP A 10 8.37 -0.04 21.35
N ALA A 11 9.17 -0.67 20.49
CA ALA A 11 10.32 -0.03 19.88
C ALA A 11 9.87 1.10 18.92
N PHE A 12 8.83 0.87 18.13
CA PHE A 12 8.22 1.90 17.27
C PHE A 12 7.74 3.10 18.08
N ASN A 13 7.04 2.87 19.20
CA ASN A 13 6.55 3.93 20.07
C ASN A 13 7.70 4.80 20.64
N ARG A 14 8.87 4.20 20.87
CA ARG A 14 10.07 4.86 21.42
C ARG A 14 10.97 5.49 20.35
N LEU A 15 10.73 5.25 19.07
CA LEU A 15 11.55 5.85 18.02
C LEU A 15 11.58 7.37 18.10
N PRO A 16 12.73 8.02 17.86
CA PRO A 16 12.78 9.45 17.63
C PRO A 16 11.78 9.83 16.53
N ARG A 17 11.10 10.97 16.69
CA ARG A 17 10.03 11.41 15.78
C ARG A 17 10.43 11.32 14.30
N ARG A 18 11.63 11.78 13.94
CA ARG A 18 12.13 11.75 12.57
C ARG A 18 12.21 10.32 12.00
N LYS A 19 12.68 9.37 12.81
CA LYS A 19 12.76 7.95 12.41
C LYS A 19 11.40 7.32 12.28
N ALA A 20 10.45 7.65 13.17
CA ALA A 20 9.09 7.17 13.09
C ALA A 20 8.36 7.70 11.84
N VAL A 21 8.51 8.99 11.53
CA VAL A 21 7.96 9.59 10.30
C VAL A 21 8.52 8.90 9.07
N HIS A 22 9.83 8.64 9.03
CA HIS A 22 10.45 7.93 7.91
C HIS A 22 9.91 6.51 7.74
N ALA A 23 9.83 5.74 8.82
CA ALA A 23 9.28 4.39 8.78
C ALA A 23 7.81 4.35 8.31
N LEU A 24 7.00 5.29 8.78
CA LEU A 24 5.61 5.42 8.38
C LEU A 24 5.45 5.90 6.92
N TYR A 25 6.34 6.80 6.47
CA TYR A 25 6.35 7.24 5.07
C TYR A 25 6.61 6.08 4.12
N GLU A 26 7.52 5.17 4.44
CA GLU A 26 7.78 3.94 3.67
C GLU A 26 6.53 3.04 3.58
N CYS A 27 5.60 3.16 4.55
CA CYS A 27 4.34 2.41 4.53
C CYS A 27 3.24 3.10 3.71
N CYS A 28 3.08 4.42 3.83
CA CYS A 28 1.90 5.12 3.34
C CYS A 28 2.16 6.12 2.20
N ASN A 29 3.43 6.35 1.82
CA ASN A 29 3.84 7.29 0.76
C ASN A 29 3.26 8.71 0.91
N SER A 30 2.97 9.14 2.14
CA SER A 30 2.44 10.46 2.46
C SER A 30 3.14 11.04 3.68
N VAL A 31 3.80 12.18 3.48
CA VAL A 31 4.47 12.91 4.57
C VAL A 31 3.45 13.41 5.61
N ALA A 32 2.31 13.89 5.16
CA ALA A 32 1.24 14.37 6.03
C ALA A 32 0.70 13.23 6.92
N LEU A 33 0.37 12.10 6.31
CA LEU A 33 -0.13 10.92 7.02
C LEU A 33 0.90 10.37 7.99
N ALA A 34 2.14 10.22 7.55
CA ALA A 34 3.25 9.76 8.39
C ALA A 34 3.52 10.69 9.58
N GLY A 35 3.44 12.01 9.36
CA GLY A 35 3.61 13.02 10.40
C GLY A 35 2.53 12.95 11.49
N GLU A 36 1.26 12.81 11.08
CA GLU A 36 0.13 12.68 12.00
C GLU A 36 0.20 11.38 12.81
N LEU A 37 0.48 10.26 12.15
CA LEU A 37 0.65 8.97 12.81
C LEU A 37 1.83 8.97 13.79
N ALA A 38 2.95 9.59 13.44
CA ALA A 38 4.09 9.70 14.34
C ALA A 38 3.79 10.59 15.57
N ARG A 39 2.95 11.62 15.39
CA ARG A 39 2.53 12.52 16.47
C ARG A 39 1.58 11.85 17.45
N ALA A 40 0.72 10.96 16.98
CA ALA A 40 -0.30 10.30 17.79
C ALA A 40 0.27 9.16 18.68
N ARG A 41 1.56 8.85 18.60
CA ARG A 41 2.20 7.87 19.49
C ARG A 41 2.18 8.33 20.95
N PRO A 42 2.22 7.42 21.93
CA PRO A 42 2.31 5.96 21.79
C PRO A 42 0.98 5.29 21.45
N TYR A 43 1.04 4.20 20.68
CA TYR A 43 -0.11 3.36 20.40
C TYR A 43 -0.18 2.18 21.38
N PRO A 44 -1.36 1.88 21.94
CA PRO A 44 -1.52 0.79 22.90
C PRO A 44 -1.55 -0.61 22.24
N SER A 45 -1.84 -0.68 20.94
CA SER A 45 -1.91 -1.94 20.18
C SER A 45 -1.69 -1.70 18.69
N HIS A 46 -1.36 -2.75 17.94
CA HIS A 46 -1.32 -2.73 16.48
C HIS A 46 -2.64 -2.21 15.89
N ASN A 47 -3.74 -2.70 16.43
CA ASN A 47 -5.07 -2.32 15.96
C ASN A 47 -5.39 -0.83 16.15
N ALA A 48 -4.88 -0.22 17.21
CA ALA A 48 -5.01 1.22 17.44
C ALA A 48 -4.28 2.03 16.36
N LEU A 49 -3.06 1.62 16.00
CA LEU A 49 -2.31 2.23 14.90
C LEU A 49 -3.04 2.05 13.56
N PHE A 50 -3.53 0.83 13.26
CA PHE A 50 -4.21 0.55 11.99
C PHE A 50 -5.49 1.38 11.83
N ARG A 51 -6.33 1.46 12.86
CA ARG A 51 -7.53 2.29 12.84
C ARG A 51 -7.23 3.78 12.67
N GLN A 52 -6.18 4.25 13.31
CA GLN A 52 -5.76 5.64 13.14
C GLN A 52 -5.27 5.90 11.71
N ALA A 53 -4.51 4.96 11.14
CA ALA A 53 -4.03 5.07 9.77
C ALA A 53 -5.18 5.09 8.75
N ASP A 54 -6.15 4.19 8.90
CA ASP A 54 -7.35 4.16 8.05
C ASP A 54 -8.15 5.46 8.18
N GLY A 55 -8.44 5.90 9.40
CA GLY A 55 -9.19 7.13 9.65
C GLY A 55 -8.55 8.36 9.02
N LEU A 56 -7.24 8.50 9.14
CA LEU A 56 -6.49 9.59 8.51
C LEU A 56 -6.45 9.48 6.98
N LEU A 57 -6.29 8.28 6.43
CA LEU A 57 -6.30 8.06 4.99
C LEU A 57 -7.63 8.46 4.36
N PHE A 58 -8.75 8.00 4.95
CA PHE A 58 -10.10 8.32 4.45
C PHE A 58 -10.50 9.79 4.65
N ALA A 59 -9.81 10.51 5.53
CA ALA A 59 -10.00 11.94 5.76
C ALA A 59 -9.09 12.83 4.91
N LEU A 60 -8.17 12.26 4.12
CA LEU A 60 -7.27 13.06 3.27
C LEU A 60 -8.06 13.81 2.18
N PRO A 61 -7.65 15.06 1.89
CA PRO A 61 -8.13 15.75 0.69
C PRO A 61 -7.78 14.97 -0.58
N GLU A 62 -8.59 15.13 -1.62
CA GLU A 62 -8.41 14.45 -2.90
C GLU A 62 -7.02 14.67 -3.50
N GLU A 63 -6.51 15.91 -3.45
CA GLU A 63 -5.17 16.27 -3.93
C GLU A 63 -4.06 15.47 -3.22
N SER A 64 -4.21 15.24 -1.91
CA SER A 64 -3.24 14.45 -1.14
C SER A 64 -3.29 12.97 -1.50
N VAL A 65 -4.47 12.46 -1.87
CA VAL A 65 -4.61 11.09 -2.40
C VAL A 65 -3.97 10.99 -3.78
N ASP A 66 -4.14 11.97 -4.63
CA ASP A 66 -3.51 12.03 -5.96
C ASP A 66 -1.97 12.02 -5.85
N ASP A 67 -1.40 12.75 -4.90
CA ASP A 67 0.05 12.72 -4.62
C ASP A 67 0.51 11.31 -4.22
N ILE A 68 -0.26 10.60 -3.40
CA ILE A 68 0.03 9.20 -3.06
C ILE A 68 -0.01 8.33 -4.32
N LEU A 69 -1.02 8.47 -5.15
CA LEU A 69 -1.21 7.67 -6.36
C LEU A 69 -0.10 7.88 -7.39
N GLN A 70 0.42 9.10 -7.50
CA GLN A 70 1.56 9.41 -8.38
C GLN A 70 2.84 8.67 -7.95
N ALA A 71 3.00 8.36 -6.68
CA ALA A 71 4.14 7.62 -6.16
C ALA A 71 4.03 6.10 -6.36
N TYR A 72 2.85 5.59 -6.72
CA TYR A 72 2.66 4.16 -6.95
C TYR A 72 3.20 3.71 -8.30
N PRO A 73 3.89 2.56 -8.35
CA PRO A 73 4.39 1.99 -9.60
C PRO A 73 3.23 1.50 -10.47
N LYS A 74 3.40 1.61 -11.77
CA LYS A 74 2.47 1.02 -12.74
C LYS A 74 2.42 -0.49 -12.56
N VAL A 75 1.21 -1.04 -12.55
CA VAL A 75 1.02 -2.49 -12.53
C VAL A 75 1.70 -3.12 -13.74
N GLY A 76 2.48 -4.18 -13.52
CA GLY A 76 3.24 -4.86 -14.57
C GLY A 76 4.54 -4.16 -15.00
N SER A 77 4.91 -3.04 -14.38
CA SER A 77 6.23 -2.41 -14.54
C SER A 77 7.19 -2.84 -13.41
N ARG A 78 8.50 -2.65 -13.62
CA ARG A 78 9.47 -2.85 -12.55
C ARG A 78 9.28 -1.79 -11.47
N PRO A 79 8.93 -2.17 -10.23
CA PRO A 79 8.79 -1.21 -9.15
C PRO A 79 10.13 -0.57 -8.78
N GLY A 80 10.11 0.74 -8.50
CA GLY A 80 11.29 1.48 -8.09
C GLY A 80 11.70 1.32 -6.62
N SER A 81 10.85 0.69 -5.80
CA SER A 81 11.11 0.49 -4.37
C SER A 81 11.10 -0.99 -3.98
N VAL A 82 11.88 -1.34 -2.95
CA VAL A 82 11.93 -2.73 -2.43
C VAL A 82 10.57 -3.22 -1.92
N PRO A 83 9.79 -2.45 -1.15
CA PRO A 83 8.45 -2.87 -0.73
C PRO A 83 7.52 -3.14 -1.92
N SER A 84 7.48 -2.25 -2.89
CA SER A 84 6.65 -2.42 -4.09
C SER A 84 7.08 -3.61 -4.94
N HIS A 85 8.37 -3.91 -5.02
CA HIS A 85 8.88 -5.08 -5.71
C HIS A 85 8.40 -6.38 -5.04
N ALA A 86 8.52 -6.47 -3.71
CA ALA A 86 8.07 -7.62 -2.95
C ALA A 86 6.54 -7.83 -3.06
N GLU A 87 5.77 -6.75 -3.13
CA GLU A 87 4.32 -6.78 -3.28
C GLU A 87 3.86 -7.20 -4.68
N GLN A 88 4.61 -6.85 -5.72
CA GLN A 88 4.22 -7.06 -7.13
C GLN A 88 4.95 -8.22 -7.81
N CYS A 89 5.82 -8.93 -7.12
CA CYS A 89 6.59 -10.03 -7.73
C CYS A 89 5.71 -11.16 -8.29
N SER A 90 4.53 -11.37 -7.72
CA SER A 90 3.54 -12.35 -8.22
C SER A 90 2.82 -11.91 -9.49
N LEU A 91 2.91 -10.62 -9.86
CA LEU A 91 2.29 -10.08 -11.07
C LEU A 91 3.19 -10.17 -12.31
N TRP A 92 4.22 -11.01 -12.24
CA TRP A 92 5.07 -11.27 -13.39
C TRP A 92 4.69 -12.61 -14.03
N ASP A 93 4.19 -12.55 -15.25
CA ASP A 93 3.89 -13.73 -16.06
C ASP A 93 4.98 -13.89 -17.14
N HIS A 94 5.39 -15.12 -17.40
CA HIS A 94 6.36 -15.42 -18.46
C HIS A 94 5.77 -15.37 -19.86
N SER A 95 4.44 -15.21 -19.97
CA SER A 95 3.72 -15.11 -21.25
C SER A 95 3.70 -13.65 -21.76
N PRO A 96 4.43 -13.32 -22.82
CA PRO A 96 4.42 -11.96 -23.38
C PRO A 96 3.03 -11.45 -23.78
N PRO A 97 2.12 -12.27 -24.33
CA PRO A 97 0.75 -11.85 -24.61
C PRO A 97 -0.03 -11.42 -23.38
N VAL A 98 0.11 -12.15 -22.26
CA VAL A 98 -0.58 -11.85 -20.99
C VAL A 98 -0.05 -10.53 -20.42
N MET A 99 1.26 -10.32 -20.43
CA MET A 99 1.85 -9.06 -19.97
C MET A 99 1.48 -7.86 -20.85
N ARG A 100 1.35 -8.06 -22.16
CA ARG A 100 0.84 -7.00 -23.05
C ARG A 100 -0.62 -6.65 -22.73
N LEU A 101 -1.46 -7.65 -22.45
CA LEU A 101 -2.85 -7.42 -22.07
C LEU A 101 -2.95 -6.68 -20.74
N LEU A 102 -2.16 -7.07 -19.74
CA LEU A 102 -2.09 -6.34 -18.46
C LEU A 102 -1.71 -4.87 -18.68
N ASN A 103 -0.65 -4.62 -19.43
CA ASN A 103 -0.17 -3.26 -19.70
C ASN A 103 -1.18 -2.42 -20.49
N SER A 104 -1.87 -3.00 -21.47
CA SER A 104 -2.89 -2.29 -22.24
C SER A 104 -4.12 -1.98 -21.38
N SER A 105 -4.57 -2.93 -20.56
CA SER A 105 -5.69 -2.74 -19.63
C SER A 105 -5.39 -1.65 -18.59
N ALA A 106 -4.20 -1.68 -18.01
CA ALA A 106 -3.76 -0.67 -17.05
C ALA A 106 -3.67 0.73 -17.69
N ARG A 107 -3.20 0.82 -18.93
CA ARG A 107 -3.16 2.08 -19.68
C ARG A 107 -4.56 2.63 -19.92
N SER A 108 -5.49 1.81 -20.41
CA SER A 108 -6.88 2.24 -20.62
C SER A 108 -7.55 2.70 -19.34
N TYR A 109 -7.23 2.05 -18.23
CA TYR A 109 -7.70 2.47 -16.91
C TYR A 109 -7.16 3.86 -16.53
N ALA A 110 -5.84 4.07 -16.68
CA ALA A 110 -5.21 5.36 -16.38
C ALA A 110 -5.72 6.50 -17.28
N GLU A 111 -5.98 6.20 -18.56
CA GLU A 111 -6.59 7.15 -19.50
C GLU A 111 -8.01 7.55 -19.08
N LYS A 112 -8.81 6.59 -18.56
CA LYS A 112 -10.17 6.88 -18.11
C LYS A 112 -10.22 7.69 -16.82
N TYR A 113 -9.42 7.34 -15.83
CA TYR A 113 -9.54 7.90 -14.48
C TYR A 113 -8.51 8.97 -14.14
N GLY A 114 -7.44 9.10 -14.92
CA GLY A 114 -6.37 10.06 -14.70
C GLY A 114 -5.32 9.65 -13.66
N PHE A 115 -5.38 8.42 -13.15
CA PHE A 115 -4.40 7.85 -12.21
C PHE A 115 -4.18 6.35 -12.47
N GLU A 116 -3.05 5.83 -11.97
CA GLU A 116 -2.69 4.43 -12.18
C GLU A 116 -3.59 3.47 -11.39
N PHE A 117 -3.77 2.27 -11.94
CA PHE A 117 -4.52 1.21 -11.25
C PHE A 117 -3.79 0.76 -9.99
N VAL A 118 -4.49 0.83 -8.86
CA VAL A 118 -3.99 0.37 -7.56
C VAL A 118 -4.85 -0.78 -7.07
N THR A 119 -4.20 -1.87 -6.67
CA THR A 119 -4.84 -3.02 -6.06
C THR A 119 -3.91 -3.66 -5.04
N TYR A 120 -4.48 -4.20 -3.98
CA TYR A 120 -3.75 -4.99 -3.00
C TYR A 120 -3.44 -6.36 -3.58
N VAL A 121 -2.14 -6.68 -3.68
CA VAL A 121 -1.65 -7.94 -4.25
C VAL A 121 -1.26 -8.88 -3.12
N ARG A 122 -1.84 -10.09 -3.13
CA ARG A 122 -1.47 -11.19 -2.26
C ARG A 122 -0.51 -12.14 -3.00
N ALA A 123 0.14 -13.01 -2.26
CA ALA A 123 1.06 -14.00 -2.85
C ALA A 123 0.39 -14.89 -3.91
N GLU A 124 -0.90 -15.20 -3.72
CA GLU A 124 -1.72 -16.01 -4.62
C GLU A 124 -2.38 -15.21 -5.77
N THR A 125 -2.22 -13.88 -5.79
CA THR A 125 -2.83 -13.03 -6.83
C THR A 125 -2.14 -13.28 -8.17
N SER A 126 -2.90 -13.72 -9.16
CA SER A 126 -2.39 -13.93 -10.52
C SER A 126 -2.57 -12.71 -11.41
N VAL A 127 -1.80 -12.64 -12.48
CA VAL A 127 -1.94 -11.58 -13.50
C VAL A 127 -3.35 -11.56 -14.10
N SER A 128 -3.94 -12.73 -14.35
CA SER A 128 -5.31 -12.82 -14.87
C SER A 128 -6.35 -12.25 -13.89
N THR A 129 -6.17 -12.47 -12.59
CA THR A 129 -7.03 -11.86 -11.56
C THR A 129 -6.97 -10.35 -11.60
N VAL A 130 -5.78 -9.78 -11.77
CA VAL A 130 -5.60 -8.32 -11.87
C VAL A 130 -6.24 -7.77 -13.15
N ILE A 131 -6.07 -8.44 -14.30
CA ILE A 131 -6.71 -8.04 -15.55
C ILE A 131 -8.25 -8.04 -15.40
N SER A 132 -8.82 -9.07 -14.77
CA SER A 132 -10.26 -9.13 -14.48
C SER A 132 -10.70 -8.00 -13.55
N ALA A 133 -9.93 -7.70 -12.51
CA ALA A 133 -10.24 -6.61 -11.60
C ALA A 133 -10.21 -5.24 -12.30
N ILE A 134 -9.25 -5.02 -13.20
CA ILE A 134 -9.22 -3.80 -14.03
C ILE A 134 -10.50 -3.71 -14.86
N ALA A 135 -10.88 -4.80 -15.55
CA ALA A 135 -12.08 -4.84 -16.39
C ALA A 135 -13.36 -4.52 -15.59
N GLU A 136 -13.50 -5.11 -14.41
CA GLU A 136 -14.65 -4.84 -13.53
C GLU A 136 -14.67 -3.38 -13.09
N ARG A 137 -13.55 -2.84 -12.62
CA ARG A 137 -13.46 -1.46 -12.12
C ARG A 137 -13.59 -0.41 -13.23
N MET A 138 -13.34 -0.77 -14.48
CA MET A 138 -13.63 0.09 -15.62
C MET A 138 -15.13 0.43 -15.80
N HIS A 139 -16.03 -0.29 -15.14
CA HIS A 139 -17.47 0.02 -15.14
C HIS A 139 -17.88 1.06 -14.11
N ASN A 140 -17.01 1.36 -13.13
CA ASN A 140 -17.28 2.34 -12.10
C ASN A 140 -17.31 3.77 -12.68
N ASP A 141 -18.12 4.64 -12.07
CA ASP A 141 -17.93 6.08 -12.20
C ASP A 141 -16.71 6.54 -11.40
N THR A 142 -16.24 7.75 -11.61
CA THR A 142 -15.03 8.28 -10.99
C THR A 142 -15.12 8.33 -9.46
N GLU A 143 -16.28 8.66 -8.91
CA GLU A 143 -16.45 8.73 -7.44
C GLU A 143 -16.38 7.35 -6.80
N THR A 144 -17.07 6.38 -7.39
CA THR A 144 -17.02 4.98 -6.95
C THR A 144 -15.62 4.42 -7.05
N GLU A 145 -14.91 4.74 -8.15
CA GLU A 145 -13.55 4.26 -8.35
C GLU A 145 -12.57 4.87 -7.35
N ARG A 146 -12.70 6.15 -7.01
CA ARG A 146 -11.88 6.78 -5.96
C ARG A 146 -12.09 6.12 -4.60
N LYS A 147 -13.32 5.73 -4.25
CA LYS A 147 -13.59 4.95 -3.03
C LYS A 147 -12.94 3.56 -3.07
N ALA A 148 -12.99 2.89 -4.21
CA ALA A 148 -12.32 1.60 -4.41
C ALA A 148 -10.81 1.72 -4.23
N VAL A 149 -10.19 2.75 -4.80
CA VAL A 149 -8.76 3.04 -4.65
C VAL A 149 -8.39 3.27 -3.18
N LEU A 150 -9.14 4.09 -2.44
CA LEU A 150 -8.89 4.32 -1.01
C LEU A 150 -8.95 3.02 -0.20
N ASN A 151 -9.90 2.13 -0.49
CA ASN A 151 -9.98 0.82 0.14
C ASN A 151 -8.75 -0.04 -0.16
N GLU A 152 -8.27 -0.04 -1.40
CA GLU A 152 -7.06 -0.78 -1.77
C GLU A 152 -5.80 -0.17 -1.10
N LEU A 153 -5.67 1.15 -1.04
CA LEU A 153 -4.61 1.85 -0.31
C LEU A 153 -4.62 1.50 1.18
N ALA A 154 -5.79 1.44 1.81
CA ALA A 154 -5.91 1.05 3.21
C ALA A 154 -5.38 -0.38 3.45
N LYS A 155 -5.70 -1.33 2.57
CA LYS A 155 -5.19 -2.71 2.65
C LYS A 155 -3.67 -2.77 2.47
N ILE A 156 -3.12 -2.00 1.51
CA ILE A 156 -1.68 -1.93 1.25
C ILE A 156 -0.96 -1.32 2.45
N ASN A 157 -1.42 -0.18 2.95
CA ASN A 157 -0.85 0.49 4.11
C ASN A 157 -0.85 -0.43 5.33
N ARG A 158 -1.96 -1.12 5.58
CA ARG A 158 -2.06 -2.07 6.68
C ARG A 158 -1.04 -3.20 6.57
N SER A 159 -0.93 -3.81 5.41
CA SER A 159 0.07 -4.87 5.15
C SER A 159 1.50 -4.39 5.39
N ARG A 160 1.81 -3.16 4.97
CA ARG A 160 3.13 -2.55 5.19
C ARG A 160 3.38 -2.22 6.66
N LEU A 161 2.38 -1.71 7.38
CA LEU A 161 2.45 -1.45 8.81
C LEU A 161 2.62 -2.74 9.61
N GLU A 162 1.91 -3.81 9.27
CA GLU A 162 2.07 -5.14 9.86
C GLU A 162 3.50 -5.67 9.68
N ARG A 163 4.07 -5.54 8.50
CA ARG A 163 5.48 -5.91 8.24
C ARG A 163 6.47 -5.04 9.01
N MET A 164 6.22 -3.75 9.11
CA MET A 164 7.07 -2.82 9.87
C MET A 164 7.09 -3.18 11.35
N LEU A 165 5.94 -3.51 11.93
CA LEU A 165 5.83 -3.84 13.35
C LEU A 165 6.27 -5.28 13.66
N GLY A 166 6.01 -6.22 12.75
CA GLY A 166 6.14 -7.65 13.01
C GLY A 166 4.95 -8.22 13.77
N PRO A 167 5.00 -9.51 14.18
CA PRO A 167 3.89 -10.17 14.85
C PRO A 167 3.60 -9.55 16.24
N GLU A 168 2.33 -9.56 16.64
CA GLU A 168 1.94 -9.21 18.01
C GLU A 168 2.61 -10.17 19.01
N GLY A 169 3.29 -9.59 20.01
CA GLY A 169 4.06 -10.37 21.00
C GLY A 169 5.51 -10.64 20.61
N GLY A 170 5.97 -10.14 19.46
CA GLY A 170 7.35 -10.31 18.98
C GLY A 170 7.67 -11.72 18.51
N TYR A 171 8.95 -11.95 18.17
CA TYR A 171 9.44 -13.25 17.67
C TYR A 171 9.75 -14.27 18.77
N ASP A 172 9.72 -13.85 20.04
CA ASP A 172 10.07 -14.71 21.19
C ASP A 172 9.04 -15.83 21.46
N ASN A 173 7.89 -15.80 20.82
CA ASN A 173 6.84 -16.83 20.92
C ASN A 173 6.98 -17.98 19.90
N TRP A 174 8.10 -18.06 19.17
CA TRP A 174 8.37 -19.10 18.17
C TRP A 174 9.39 -20.14 18.63
N ALA A 175 9.64 -20.20 19.94
CA ALA A 175 10.49 -21.23 20.53
C ALA A 175 9.69 -22.49 20.90
#